data_8a1bcc1d56cd80ecb3b2eac3a702875c
#
_entry.id   8a1bcc1d56cd80ecb3b2eac3a702875c
#
_cell.length_a   1.000
_cell.length_b   1.000
_cell.length_c   1.000
_cell.angle_alpha   90.00
_cell.angle_beta   90.00
_cell.angle_gamma   90.00
#
_symmetry.space_group_name_H-M   'P 1'
#
loop_
_entity.id
_entity.type
_entity.pdbx_description
1 polymer ?
#
loop_
_entity_poly.entity_id
_entity_poly.type
_entity_poly.pdbx_seq_one_letter_code
_entity_poly.pdbx_strand_id
1 'polypeptide(L)'
;MILTAKQNAVLDKLANFSFERPFFLGGYAGTGKTTILKALEQMYPGRVTFLAPTGKACQVLKTKMSPMAKVRTIHSFLYLPVEVSEDTLARWRSEAENGSQYAKAKLKNYEDGFTVDFMDNLTEPVDDIIVVDESSMLGQREYLRLREVCRKLVFVGDPFQLPPVQSPSVIPSEAQDFDAFLDEVHRAALESPITRLSMDIRSGSFKGWKYWSQNGIEYSVKTTLGTLKSVDQVITGSNAERKRLNRAMRLPEKGYEPHVGDKVIVKDNIYGRNKRLRLVNGDIGRISSLQMSSGGVSIEDIPGHPYPERLRFTDELLADCYGVEASLPRETKGLYRNHRIDYAYAITCHASQGSEWPSVLVYDDHMRATDKESRLRWLYTAVTRAKEKLIFVEKSC
;
A
#
# COMPACT_ATOMS: atom_id res chain seq x y z
N MET A 1 -5.04 -25.09 -14.28
CA MET A 1 -5.92 -24.22 -13.42
C MET A 1 -7.34 -24.35 -13.96
N ILE A 2 -8.34 -24.65 -13.10
CA ILE A 2 -9.74 -24.74 -13.55
C ILE A 2 -10.38 -23.38 -13.27
N LEU A 3 -10.89 -22.74 -14.32
CA LEU A 3 -11.58 -21.45 -14.26
C LEU A 3 -13.10 -21.69 -14.18
N THR A 4 -13.80 -20.80 -13.50
CA THR A 4 -15.26 -20.77 -13.52
C THR A 4 -15.78 -20.28 -14.88
N ALA A 5 -17.05 -20.54 -15.19
CA ALA A 5 -17.67 -20.03 -16.42
C ALA A 5 -17.56 -18.51 -16.54
N LYS A 6 -17.75 -17.80 -15.41
CA LYS A 6 -17.63 -16.34 -15.34
C LYS A 6 -16.20 -15.85 -15.56
N GLN A 7 -15.21 -16.55 -15.00
CA GLN A 7 -13.80 -16.23 -15.24
C GLN A 7 -13.40 -16.46 -16.70
N ASN A 8 -13.88 -17.53 -17.34
CA ASN A 8 -13.67 -17.75 -18.77
C ASN A 8 -14.29 -16.63 -19.62
N ALA A 9 -15.53 -16.25 -19.34
CA ALA A 9 -16.20 -15.14 -20.03
C ALA A 9 -15.43 -13.81 -19.89
N VAL A 10 -14.79 -13.53 -18.74
CA VAL A 10 -13.92 -12.37 -18.57
C VAL A 10 -12.71 -12.44 -19.49
N LEU A 11 -12.04 -13.60 -19.59
CA LEU A 11 -10.87 -13.76 -20.45
C LEU A 11 -11.25 -13.65 -21.93
N ASP A 12 -12.37 -14.25 -22.34
CA ASP A 12 -12.89 -14.14 -23.71
C ASP A 12 -13.18 -12.67 -24.06
N LYS A 13 -13.80 -11.93 -23.15
CA LYS A 13 -14.09 -10.50 -23.34
C LYS A 13 -12.82 -9.69 -23.47
N LEU A 14 -11.81 -9.96 -22.66
CA LEU A 14 -10.52 -9.28 -22.68
C LEU A 14 -9.73 -9.61 -23.94
N ALA A 15 -9.75 -10.87 -24.39
CA ALA A 15 -9.07 -11.32 -25.62
C ALA A 15 -9.63 -10.65 -26.89
N ASN A 16 -10.93 -10.32 -26.89
CA ASN A 16 -11.63 -9.67 -28.01
C ASN A 16 -11.76 -8.15 -27.85
N PHE A 17 -11.12 -7.54 -26.84
CA PHE A 17 -11.22 -6.11 -26.57
C PHE A 17 -10.31 -5.30 -27.50
N SER A 18 -10.84 -4.21 -28.09
CA SER A 18 -10.12 -3.38 -29.08
C SER A 18 -8.98 -2.53 -28.51
N PHE A 19 -9.00 -2.28 -27.21
CA PHE A 19 -8.09 -1.36 -26.49
C PHE A 19 -8.07 0.10 -27.00
N GLU A 20 -9.12 0.57 -27.63
CA GLU A 20 -9.31 2.01 -27.92
C GLU A 20 -9.41 2.84 -26.63
N ARG A 21 -9.78 2.19 -25.54
CA ARG A 21 -9.79 2.69 -24.17
C ARG A 21 -9.28 1.63 -23.21
N PRO A 22 -8.96 1.98 -21.96
CA PRO A 22 -8.61 0.98 -20.93
C PRO A 22 -9.77 -0.01 -20.70
N PHE A 23 -9.40 -1.27 -20.43
CA PHE A 23 -10.33 -2.28 -19.94
C PHE A 23 -10.41 -2.23 -18.42
N PHE A 24 -11.60 -2.19 -17.85
CA PHE A 24 -11.84 -2.20 -16.42
C PHE A 24 -12.39 -3.55 -15.96
N LEU A 25 -11.60 -4.28 -15.18
CA LEU A 25 -11.99 -5.52 -14.50
C LEU A 25 -12.26 -5.23 -13.03
N GLY A 26 -13.51 -5.27 -12.65
CA GLY A 26 -13.92 -5.16 -11.26
C GLY A 26 -14.05 -6.51 -10.57
N GLY A 27 -13.98 -6.51 -9.26
CA GLY A 27 -14.30 -7.69 -8.47
C GLY A 27 -13.99 -7.50 -7.00
N TYR A 28 -14.80 -8.12 -6.16
CA TYR A 28 -14.68 -8.04 -4.72
C TYR A 28 -13.55 -8.91 -4.15
N ALA A 29 -13.26 -8.79 -2.86
CA ALA A 29 -12.32 -9.68 -2.19
C ALA A 29 -12.77 -11.16 -2.31
N GLY A 30 -11.84 -12.07 -2.60
CA GLY A 30 -12.13 -13.51 -2.70
C GLY A 30 -12.83 -13.98 -3.99
N THR A 31 -13.03 -13.13 -5.01
CA THR A 31 -13.71 -13.49 -6.27
C THR A 31 -12.78 -14.02 -7.37
N GLY A 32 -11.46 -14.10 -7.09
CA GLY A 32 -10.50 -14.70 -8.00
C GLY A 32 -9.89 -13.75 -9.05
N LYS A 33 -9.82 -12.43 -8.78
CA LYS A 33 -9.10 -11.46 -9.63
C LYS A 33 -7.70 -11.95 -9.99
N THR A 34 -6.92 -12.36 -9.00
CA THR A 34 -5.55 -12.87 -9.21
C THR A 34 -5.53 -14.14 -10.10
N THR A 35 -6.58 -14.94 -10.08
CA THR A 35 -6.73 -16.10 -10.96
C THR A 35 -6.82 -15.69 -12.43
N ILE A 36 -7.56 -14.61 -12.72
CA ILE A 36 -7.61 -14.02 -14.06
C ILE A 36 -6.23 -13.50 -14.48
N LEU A 37 -5.49 -12.83 -13.56
CA LEU A 37 -4.14 -12.32 -13.88
C LEU A 37 -3.18 -13.46 -14.27
N LYS A 38 -3.22 -14.59 -13.54
CA LYS A 38 -2.43 -15.79 -13.89
C LYS A 38 -2.81 -16.37 -15.24
N ALA A 39 -4.11 -16.44 -15.54
CA ALA A 39 -4.59 -16.93 -16.82
C ALA A 39 -4.13 -16.02 -17.97
N LEU A 40 -4.20 -14.69 -17.77
CA LEU A 40 -3.75 -13.71 -18.75
C LEU A 40 -2.24 -13.83 -19.01
N GLU A 41 -1.42 -14.04 -17.99
CA GLU A 41 0.01 -14.31 -18.14
C GLU A 41 0.27 -15.56 -18.99
N GLN A 42 -0.51 -16.62 -18.77
CA GLN A 42 -0.41 -17.87 -19.54
C GLN A 42 -0.87 -17.72 -20.99
N MET A 43 -1.88 -16.89 -21.25
CA MET A 43 -2.38 -16.60 -22.59
C MET A 43 -1.40 -15.76 -23.43
N TYR A 44 -0.64 -14.87 -22.80
CA TYR A 44 0.28 -13.95 -23.46
C TYR A 44 1.68 -13.98 -22.83
N PRO A 45 2.43 -15.10 -22.95
CA PRO A 45 3.72 -15.29 -22.29
C PRO A 45 4.72 -14.19 -22.68
N GLY A 46 5.31 -13.55 -21.67
CA GLY A 46 6.32 -12.50 -21.87
C GLY A 46 5.80 -11.16 -22.41
N ARG A 47 4.49 -11.06 -22.73
CA ARG A 47 3.84 -9.86 -23.29
C ARG A 47 2.91 -9.17 -22.30
N VAL A 48 2.93 -9.55 -21.03
CA VAL A 48 2.16 -8.93 -19.96
C VAL A 48 3.11 -8.36 -18.94
N THR A 49 2.90 -7.09 -18.58
CA THR A 49 3.58 -6.44 -17.47
C THR A 49 2.54 -6.07 -16.41
N PHE A 50 2.77 -6.54 -15.19
CA PHE A 50 1.90 -6.27 -14.05
C PHE A 50 2.44 -5.09 -13.27
N LEU A 51 1.57 -4.16 -12.97
CA LEU A 51 1.86 -2.99 -12.17
C LEU A 51 0.98 -2.98 -10.91
N ALA A 52 1.51 -2.41 -9.84
CA ALA A 52 0.71 -2.12 -8.64
C ALA A 52 1.09 -0.75 -8.08
N PRO A 53 0.18 -0.06 -7.36
CA PRO A 53 0.43 1.28 -6.81
C PRO A 53 1.54 1.30 -5.77
N THR A 54 1.65 0.24 -4.97
CA THR A 54 2.64 0.13 -3.88
C THR A 54 3.60 -1.02 -4.11
N GLY A 55 4.80 -0.89 -3.53
CA GLY A 55 5.76 -1.97 -3.62
C GLY A 55 5.32 -3.21 -2.86
N LYS A 56 4.58 -3.05 -1.76
CA LYS A 56 4.01 -4.17 -1.02
C LYS A 56 3.01 -4.97 -1.88
N ALA A 57 2.11 -4.28 -2.59
CA ALA A 57 1.22 -4.92 -3.53
C ALA A 57 2.00 -5.66 -4.64
N CYS A 58 3.09 -5.06 -5.16
CA CYS A 58 3.98 -5.72 -6.10
C CYS A 58 4.61 -7.01 -5.52
N GLN A 59 5.07 -6.98 -4.28
CA GLN A 59 5.64 -8.18 -3.63
C GLN A 59 4.60 -9.27 -3.49
N VAL A 60 3.39 -8.94 -3.00
CA VAL A 60 2.28 -9.90 -2.91
C VAL A 60 1.93 -10.45 -4.30
N LEU A 61 1.87 -9.61 -5.32
CA LEU A 61 1.59 -10.03 -6.69
C LEU A 61 2.68 -10.97 -7.21
N LYS A 62 3.96 -10.66 -7.00
CA LYS A 62 5.09 -11.53 -7.37
C LYS A 62 5.01 -12.92 -6.77
N THR A 63 4.60 -13.06 -5.51
CA THR A 63 4.45 -14.40 -4.89
C THR A 63 3.32 -15.22 -5.49
N LYS A 64 2.36 -14.57 -6.14
CA LYS A 64 1.19 -15.20 -6.75
C LYS A 64 1.37 -15.49 -8.24
N MET A 65 2.27 -14.80 -8.93
CA MET A 65 2.55 -14.94 -10.36
C MET A 65 3.69 -15.93 -10.63
N SER A 66 3.98 -16.21 -11.90
CA SER A 66 5.13 -17.01 -12.25
C SER A 66 6.46 -16.33 -11.91
N PRO A 67 7.56 -17.07 -11.68
CA PRO A 67 8.88 -16.47 -11.47
C PRO A 67 9.37 -15.58 -12.60
N MET A 68 8.82 -15.75 -13.80
CA MET A 68 9.18 -14.97 -15.00
C MET A 68 8.29 -13.75 -15.22
N ALA A 69 7.26 -13.55 -14.39
CA ALA A 69 6.34 -12.43 -14.51
C ALA A 69 7.05 -11.08 -14.35
N LYS A 70 6.77 -10.17 -15.26
CA LYS A 70 7.24 -8.78 -15.17
C LYS A 70 6.33 -8.03 -14.19
N VAL A 71 6.77 -7.83 -12.94
CA VAL A 71 6.01 -7.12 -11.90
C VAL A 71 6.78 -5.91 -11.40
N ARG A 72 6.18 -4.72 -11.46
CA ARG A 72 6.79 -3.43 -11.09
C ARG A 72 5.79 -2.54 -10.36
N THR A 73 6.28 -1.55 -9.60
CA THR A 73 5.41 -0.45 -9.15
C THR A 73 5.10 0.47 -10.34
N ILE A 74 3.92 1.11 -10.32
CA ILE A 74 3.55 2.11 -11.32
C ILE A 74 4.64 3.19 -11.44
N HIS A 75 5.11 3.69 -10.30
CA HIS A 75 6.15 4.71 -10.28
C HIS A 75 7.46 4.24 -10.93
N SER A 76 7.93 3.01 -10.65
CA SER A 76 9.17 2.48 -11.26
C SER A 76 9.00 2.10 -12.74
N PHE A 77 7.79 1.95 -13.20
CA PHE A 77 7.48 1.75 -14.61
C PHE A 77 7.49 3.06 -15.38
N LEU A 78 6.86 4.10 -14.83
CA LEU A 78 6.73 5.40 -15.47
C LEU A 78 8.00 6.25 -15.40
N TYR A 79 8.78 6.13 -14.32
CA TYR A 79 9.85 7.07 -13.99
C TYR A 79 11.18 6.39 -13.69
N LEU A 80 12.26 7.04 -14.10
CA LEU A 80 13.64 6.70 -13.73
C LEU A 80 14.16 7.68 -12.68
N PRO A 81 14.81 7.20 -11.63
CA PRO A 81 15.51 8.08 -10.70
C PRO A 81 16.77 8.64 -11.36
N VAL A 82 16.93 9.96 -11.32
CA VAL A 82 18.11 10.69 -11.80
C VAL A 82 18.69 11.53 -10.67
N GLU A 83 20.01 11.64 -10.59
CA GLU A 83 20.63 12.56 -9.65
C GLU A 83 20.34 13.99 -10.06
N VAL A 84 20.05 14.84 -9.08
CA VAL A 84 19.81 16.26 -9.32
C VAL A 84 21.14 16.91 -9.68
N SER A 85 21.26 17.41 -10.91
CA SER A 85 22.45 18.13 -11.38
C SER A 85 22.43 19.59 -10.92
N GLU A 86 23.59 20.25 -10.94
CA GLU A 86 23.69 21.68 -10.65
C GLU A 86 22.82 22.53 -11.62
N ASP A 87 22.73 22.14 -12.90
CA ASP A 87 21.87 22.81 -13.87
C ASP A 87 20.40 22.69 -13.50
N THR A 88 19.98 21.51 -13.00
CA THR A 88 18.61 21.29 -12.52
C THR A 88 18.32 22.16 -11.28
N LEU A 89 19.29 22.26 -10.37
CA LEU A 89 19.18 23.15 -9.20
C LEU A 89 19.07 24.61 -9.59
N ALA A 90 19.92 25.06 -10.52
CA ALA A 90 19.89 26.44 -11.04
C ALA A 90 18.54 26.77 -11.68
N ARG A 91 17.99 25.83 -12.47
CA ARG A 91 16.67 25.98 -13.07
C ARG A 91 15.58 26.06 -11.98
N TRP A 92 15.55 25.17 -10.99
CA TRP A 92 14.55 25.23 -9.92
C TRP A 92 14.65 26.52 -9.10
N ARG A 93 15.87 27.05 -8.84
CA ARG A 93 16.05 28.34 -8.16
C ARG A 93 15.39 29.46 -8.95
N SER A 94 15.69 29.55 -10.25
CA SER A 94 15.10 30.57 -11.14
C SER A 94 13.57 30.45 -11.22
N GLU A 95 13.02 29.21 -11.38
CA GLU A 95 11.58 28.97 -11.41
C GLU A 95 10.90 29.31 -10.07
N ALA A 96 11.57 29.03 -8.95
CA ALA A 96 11.06 29.34 -7.61
C ALA A 96 11.00 30.85 -7.35
N GLU A 97 12.01 31.60 -7.81
CA GLU A 97 12.04 33.08 -7.79
C GLU A 97 10.88 33.65 -8.61
N ASN A 98 10.55 33.00 -9.74
CA ASN A 98 9.42 33.36 -10.60
C ASN A 98 8.05 32.85 -10.08
N GLY A 99 7.99 32.36 -8.83
CA GLY A 99 6.77 32.02 -8.13
C GLY A 99 6.30 30.56 -8.25
N SER A 100 7.05 29.69 -8.95
CA SER A 100 6.69 28.28 -9.11
C SER A 100 6.66 27.53 -7.76
N GLN A 101 5.47 27.10 -7.32
CA GLN A 101 5.30 26.28 -6.11
C GLN A 101 5.96 24.90 -6.28
N TYR A 102 5.94 24.36 -7.50
CA TYR A 102 6.60 23.09 -7.82
C TYR A 102 8.11 23.18 -7.58
N ALA A 103 8.76 24.22 -8.12
CA ALA A 103 10.19 24.41 -7.96
C ALA A 103 10.58 24.66 -6.48
N LYS A 104 9.77 25.44 -5.75
CA LYS A 104 9.95 25.63 -4.30
C LYS A 104 9.89 24.31 -3.53
N ALA A 105 8.92 23.45 -3.83
CA ALA A 105 8.81 22.13 -3.22
C ALA A 105 10.01 21.23 -3.57
N LYS A 106 10.50 21.26 -4.82
CA LYS A 106 11.69 20.50 -5.26
C LYS A 106 12.97 20.97 -4.56
N LEU A 107 13.18 22.28 -4.44
CA LEU A 107 14.32 22.83 -3.72
C LEU A 107 14.29 22.46 -2.24
N LYS A 108 13.12 22.59 -1.60
CA LYS A 108 12.95 22.14 -0.22
C LYS A 108 13.28 20.66 -0.05
N ASN A 109 12.76 19.80 -0.93
CA ASN A 109 13.08 18.37 -0.89
C ASN A 109 14.59 18.13 -1.05
N TYR A 110 15.26 18.88 -1.94
CA TYR A 110 16.71 18.77 -2.12
C TYR A 110 17.48 19.21 -0.87
N GLU A 111 17.07 20.33 -0.25
CA GLU A 111 17.62 20.82 1.04
C GLU A 111 17.38 19.81 2.18
N ASP A 112 16.26 19.11 2.16
CA ASP A 112 15.92 18.02 3.09
C ASP A 112 16.69 16.71 2.77
N GLY A 113 17.61 16.72 1.77
CA GLY A 113 18.49 15.61 1.44
C GLY A 113 17.98 14.67 0.32
N PHE A 114 16.90 15.03 -0.38
CA PHE A 114 16.43 14.28 -1.56
C PHE A 114 17.22 14.69 -2.81
N THR A 115 18.36 14.04 -3.04
CA THR A 115 19.27 14.30 -4.17
C THR A 115 18.86 13.63 -5.48
N VAL A 116 17.70 13.00 -5.52
CA VAL A 116 17.20 12.31 -6.71
C VAL A 116 15.90 12.94 -7.18
N ASP A 117 15.86 13.28 -8.45
CA ASP A 117 14.65 13.62 -9.18
C ASP A 117 14.19 12.42 -10.03
N PHE A 118 13.07 12.56 -10.69
CA PHE A 118 12.50 11.53 -11.54
C PHE A 118 12.24 12.08 -12.92
N MET A 119 12.77 11.41 -13.93
CA MET A 119 12.46 11.68 -15.34
C MET A 119 11.59 10.55 -15.92
N ASP A 120 10.89 10.85 -16.98
CA ASP A 120 10.11 9.86 -17.71
C ASP A 120 10.99 8.70 -18.18
N ASN A 121 10.55 7.48 -17.89
CA ASN A 121 11.23 6.25 -18.31
C ASN A 121 10.86 5.84 -19.74
N LEU A 122 9.69 6.25 -20.21
CA LEU A 122 9.10 5.83 -21.47
C LEU A 122 8.96 7.03 -22.40
N THR A 123 9.69 6.97 -23.51
CA THR A 123 9.64 7.98 -24.58
C THR A 123 8.70 7.59 -25.72
N GLU A 124 8.40 6.29 -25.83
CA GLU A 124 7.46 5.73 -26.82
C GLU A 124 6.41 4.85 -26.17
N PRO A 125 5.22 4.74 -26.78
CA PRO A 125 4.15 3.89 -26.25
C PRO A 125 4.53 2.40 -26.23
N VAL A 126 4.18 1.72 -25.15
CA VAL A 126 4.42 0.30 -24.93
C VAL A 126 3.29 -0.53 -25.53
N ASP A 127 3.66 -1.57 -26.31
CA ASP A 127 2.71 -2.49 -26.98
C ASP A 127 2.31 -3.71 -26.12
N ASP A 128 3.06 -4.00 -25.06
CA ASP A 128 2.71 -5.05 -24.10
C ASP A 128 1.35 -4.76 -23.44
N ILE A 129 0.68 -5.80 -22.97
CA ILE A 129 -0.52 -5.63 -22.15
C ILE A 129 -0.06 -5.20 -20.75
N ILE A 130 -0.45 -4.00 -20.34
CA ILE A 130 -0.14 -3.45 -19.04
C ILE A 130 -1.34 -3.66 -18.11
N VAL A 131 -1.16 -4.45 -17.09
CA VAL A 131 -2.19 -4.76 -16.08
C VAL A 131 -1.87 -4.03 -14.80
N VAL A 132 -2.76 -3.18 -14.33
CA VAL A 132 -2.65 -2.44 -13.08
C VAL A 132 -3.56 -3.10 -12.05
N ASP A 133 -2.96 -3.85 -11.12
CA ASP A 133 -3.69 -4.44 -9.98
C ASP A 133 -3.83 -3.42 -8.85
N GLU A 134 -4.78 -3.64 -7.93
CA GLU A 134 -5.14 -2.71 -6.84
C GLU A 134 -5.43 -1.27 -7.35
N SER A 135 -6.06 -1.16 -8.52
CA SER A 135 -6.30 0.13 -9.19
C SER A 135 -7.28 1.04 -8.45
N SER A 136 -7.97 0.57 -7.41
CA SER A 136 -8.73 1.41 -6.47
C SER A 136 -7.88 2.46 -5.76
N MET A 137 -6.56 2.22 -5.64
CA MET A 137 -5.60 3.16 -5.04
C MET A 137 -4.99 4.14 -6.04
N LEU A 138 -5.29 4.00 -7.34
CA LEU A 138 -4.64 4.78 -8.39
C LEU A 138 -5.15 6.22 -8.43
N GLY A 139 -4.22 7.18 -8.39
CA GLY A 139 -4.53 8.60 -8.57
C GLY A 139 -4.69 8.99 -10.04
N GLN A 140 -5.39 10.10 -10.27
CA GLN A 140 -5.67 10.56 -11.63
C GLN A 140 -4.41 10.90 -12.44
N ARG A 141 -3.37 11.40 -11.78
CA ARG A 141 -2.10 11.76 -12.44
C ARG A 141 -1.43 10.54 -13.06
N GLU A 142 -1.29 9.46 -12.30
CA GLU A 142 -0.69 8.21 -12.76
C GLU A 142 -1.56 7.55 -13.83
N TYR A 143 -2.88 7.61 -13.69
CA TYR A 143 -3.82 7.13 -14.69
C TYR A 143 -3.64 7.82 -16.04
N LEU A 144 -3.60 9.15 -16.05
CA LEU A 144 -3.42 9.91 -17.28
C LEU A 144 -2.08 9.58 -17.93
N ARG A 145 -1.00 9.51 -17.12
CA ARG A 145 0.32 9.18 -17.63
C ARG A 145 0.40 7.75 -18.20
N LEU A 146 -0.23 6.77 -17.55
CA LEU A 146 -0.33 5.41 -18.11
C LEU A 146 -1.06 5.39 -19.44
N ARG A 147 -2.14 6.15 -19.58
CA ARG A 147 -2.87 6.26 -20.86
C ARG A 147 -2.05 6.87 -21.99
N GLU A 148 -1.14 7.76 -21.70
CA GLU A 148 -0.24 8.34 -22.71
C GLU A 148 0.79 7.35 -23.22
N VAL A 149 1.33 6.51 -22.33
CA VAL A 149 2.49 5.65 -22.63
C VAL A 149 2.14 4.18 -22.86
N CYS A 150 0.90 3.75 -22.68
CA CYS A 150 0.49 2.36 -22.85
C CYS A 150 -0.68 2.24 -23.83
N ARG A 151 -0.54 1.35 -24.83
CA ARG A 151 -1.60 1.12 -25.80
C ARG A 151 -2.67 0.16 -25.30
N LYS A 152 -2.28 -0.82 -24.48
CA LYS A 152 -3.17 -1.87 -23.96
C LYS A 152 -3.16 -1.86 -22.44
N LEU A 153 -4.16 -1.22 -21.84
CA LEU A 153 -4.31 -1.06 -20.40
C LEU A 153 -5.48 -1.87 -19.86
N VAL A 154 -5.21 -2.61 -18.80
CA VAL A 154 -6.20 -3.33 -17.99
C VAL A 154 -6.09 -2.87 -16.55
N PHE A 155 -7.13 -2.24 -16.03
CA PHE A 155 -7.23 -1.86 -14.63
C PHE A 155 -8.03 -2.91 -13.87
N VAL A 156 -7.43 -3.44 -12.80
CA VAL A 156 -8.05 -4.47 -11.95
C VAL A 156 -8.20 -3.92 -10.55
N GLY A 157 -9.42 -3.88 -10.05
CA GLY A 157 -9.67 -3.26 -8.75
C GLY A 157 -10.96 -3.73 -8.09
N ASP A 158 -11.10 -3.31 -6.84
CA ASP A 158 -12.29 -3.52 -6.04
C ASP A 158 -12.92 -2.15 -5.75
N PRO A 159 -14.09 -1.84 -6.32
CA PRO A 159 -14.71 -0.52 -6.17
C PRO A 159 -15.15 -0.22 -4.75
N PHE A 160 -15.26 -1.23 -3.90
CA PHE A 160 -15.68 -1.05 -2.51
C PHE A 160 -14.51 -0.86 -1.54
N GLN A 161 -13.26 -1.02 -1.99
CA GLN A 161 -12.10 -0.62 -1.20
C GLN A 161 -11.98 0.90 -1.11
N LEU A 162 -11.13 1.37 -0.18
CA LEU A 162 -10.86 2.81 -0.02
C LEU A 162 -10.28 3.40 -1.31
N PRO A 163 -10.80 4.55 -1.76
CA PRO A 163 -10.25 5.27 -2.89
C PRO A 163 -8.89 5.89 -2.57
N PRO A 164 -8.17 6.41 -3.58
CA PRO A 164 -6.89 7.09 -3.36
C PRO A 164 -7.08 8.33 -2.47
N VAL A 165 -6.06 8.63 -1.67
CA VAL A 165 -6.08 9.82 -0.80
C VAL A 165 -5.89 11.09 -1.66
N GLN A 166 -6.75 12.10 -1.46
CA GLN A 166 -6.67 13.41 -2.13
C GLN A 166 -6.77 13.37 -3.68
N SER A 167 -7.31 12.30 -4.25
CA SER A 167 -7.55 12.19 -5.68
C SER A 167 -8.88 11.48 -5.93
N PRO A 168 -9.63 11.84 -6.98
CA PRO A 168 -10.81 11.08 -7.36
C PRO A 168 -10.41 9.66 -7.79
N SER A 169 -11.32 8.71 -7.59
CA SER A 169 -11.16 7.35 -8.11
C SER A 169 -11.13 7.37 -9.63
N VAL A 170 -10.28 6.58 -10.24
CA VAL A 170 -10.17 6.41 -11.69
C VAL A 170 -10.91 5.17 -12.20
N ILE A 171 -11.24 4.25 -11.29
CA ILE A 171 -12.03 3.07 -11.63
C ILE A 171 -13.53 3.36 -11.45
N PRO A 172 -14.41 2.67 -12.17
CA PRO A 172 -15.84 2.78 -11.97
C PRO A 172 -16.24 2.49 -10.51
N SER A 173 -17.29 3.14 -10.04
CA SER A 173 -17.86 2.92 -8.69
C SER A 173 -18.87 1.79 -8.65
N GLU A 174 -19.57 1.57 -9.75
CA GLU A 174 -20.65 0.60 -9.85
C GLU A 174 -20.25 -0.60 -10.70
N ALA A 175 -20.72 -1.79 -10.30
CA ALA A 175 -20.35 -3.05 -10.96
C ALA A 175 -20.71 -3.10 -12.44
N GLN A 176 -21.84 -2.50 -12.84
CA GLN A 176 -22.31 -2.46 -14.23
C GLN A 176 -21.47 -1.57 -15.15
N ASP A 177 -20.68 -0.65 -14.59
CA ASP A 177 -19.85 0.27 -15.36
C ASP A 177 -18.46 -0.31 -15.68
N PHE A 178 -18.15 -1.48 -15.13
CA PHE A 178 -16.97 -2.23 -15.50
C PHE A 178 -17.18 -3.01 -16.82
N ASP A 179 -16.12 -3.19 -17.58
CA ASP A 179 -16.15 -4.07 -18.76
C ASP A 179 -16.42 -5.52 -18.40
N ALA A 180 -15.87 -5.95 -17.26
CA ALA A 180 -16.17 -7.24 -16.67
C ALA A 180 -16.13 -7.14 -15.15
N PHE A 181 -16.98 -7.89 -14.47
CA PHE A 181 -17.10 -7.84 -13.03
C PHE A 181 -17.20 -9.24 -12.41
N LEU A 182 -16.35 -9.50 -11.39
CA LEU A 182 -16.35 -10.74 -10.62
C LEU A 182 -17.05 -10.49 -9.27
N ASP A 183 -18.27 -10.97 -9.12
CA ASP A 183 -19.09 -10.84 -7.90
C ASP A 183 -19.26 -12.18 -7.15
N GLU A 184 -18.93 -13.29 -7.80
CA GLU A 184 -19.06 -14.62 -7.21
C GLU A 184 -17.87 -14.94 -6.30
N VAL A 185 -18.13 -15.06 -5.02
CA VAL A 185 -17.14 -15.51 -4.04
C VAL A 185 -17.01 -17.02 -4.11
N HIS A 186 -15.78 -17.52 -4.19
CA HIS A 186 -15.53 -18.97 -4.23
C HIS A 186 -16.06 -19.67 -2.98
N ARG A 187 -16.63 -20.88 -3.14
CA ARG A 187 -17.25 -21.66 -2.03
C ARG A 187 -16.33 -21.80 -0.82
N ALA A 188 -15.06 -22.14 -1.04
CA ALA A 188 -14.07 -22.25 0.03
C ALA A 188 -13.87 -20.94 0.82
N ALA A 189 -14.01 -19.79 0.15
CA ALA A 189 -13.92 -18.49 0.81
C ALA A 189 -15.18 -18.15 1.63
N LEU A 190 -16.35 -18.70 1.27
CA LEU A 190 -17.61 -18.51 2.00
C LEU A 190 -17.63 -19.20 3.36
N GLU A 191 -16.76 -20.18 3.60
CA GLU A 191 -16.61 -20.82 4.90
C GLU A 191 -16.01 -19.86 5.93
N SER A 192 -15.22 -18.89 5.48
CA SER A 192 -14.62 -17.88 6.36
C SER A 192 -15.67 -16.89 6.90
N PRO A 193 -15.75 -16.72 8.23
CA PRO A 193 -16.62 -15.69 8.82
C PRO A 193 -16.19 -14.28 8.40
N ILE A 194 -14.90 -14.04 8.13
CA ILE A 194 -14.37 -12.77 7.67
C ILE A 194 -14.93 -12.43 6.28
N THR A 195 -14.94 -13.39 5.38
CA THR A 195 -15.52 -13.21 4.04
C THR A 195 -17.00 -12.88 4.11
N ARG A 196 -17.77 -13.62 4.91
CA ARG A 196 -19.20 -13.37 5.10
C ARG A 196 -19.47 -12.00 5.73
N LEU A 197 -18.68 -11.60 6.73
CA LEU A 197 -18.72 -10.26 7.30
C LEU A 197 -18.47 -9.19 6.23
N SER A 198 -17.45 -9.35 5.40
CA SER A 198 -17.14 -8.40 4.35
C SER A 198 -18.27 -8.24 3.33
N MET A 199 -18.98 -9.34 3.01
CA MET A 199 -20.16 -9.31 2.15
C MET A 199 -21.33 -8.55 2.79
N ASP A 200 -21.62 -8.78 4.08
CA ASP A 200 -22.66 -8.06 4.82
C ASP A 200 -22.36 -6.55 4.91
N ILE A 201 -21.11 -6.19 5.17
CA ILE A 201 -20.69 -4.78 5.18
C ILE A 201 -20.94 -4.14 3.82
N ARG A 202 -20.51 -4.80 2.75
CA ARG A 202 -20.64 -4.29 1.37
C ARG A 202 -22.09 -4.15 0.92
N SER A 203 -22.93 -5.14 1.21
CA SER A 203 -24.35 -5.10 0.82
C SER A 203 -25.20 -4.18 1.69
N GLY A 204 -24.60 -3.54 2.71
CA GLY A 204 -25.34 -2.71 3.67
C GLY A 204 -26.20 -3.51 4.65
N SER A 205 -26.11 -4.84 4.64
CA SER A 205 -26.86 -5.74 5.52
C SER A 205 -26.12 -6.10 6.81
N PHE A 206 -25.14 -5.28 7.20
CA PHE A 206 -24.35 -5.50 8.40
C PHE A 206 -25.21 -5.63 9.65
N LYS A 207 -25.17 -6.81 10.27
CA LYS A 207 -26.02 -7.21 11.40
C LYS A 207 -25.52 -6.74 12.76
N GLY A 208 -24.46 -5.94 12.80
CA GLY A 208 -23.84 -5.45 14.03
C GLY A 208 -22.86 -6.43 14.68
N TRP A 209 -21.98 -5.89 15.54
CA TRP A 209 -20.87 -6.67 16.13
C TRP A 209 -21.32 -7.76 17.09
N LYS A 210 -22.46 -7.58 17.78
CA LYS A 210 -23.03 -8.61 18.66
C LYS A 210 -23.37 -9.89 17.90
N TYR A 211 -23.95 -9.76 16.70
CA TYR A 211 -24.21 -10.92 15.84
C TYR A 211 -22.91 -11.59 15.40
N TRP A 212 -21.94 -10.82 14.93
CA TRP A 212 -20.70 -11.35 14.40
C TRP A 212 -19.79 -11.94 15.47
N SER A 213 -19.87 -11.45 16.73
CA SER A 213 -19.13 -12.05 17.85
C SER A 213 -19.57 -13.49 18.16
N GLN A 214 -20.81 -13.83 17.82
CA GLN A 214 -21.35 -15.20 17.94
C GLN A 214 -21.08 -16.07 16.69
N ASN A 215 -20.59 -15.46 15.60
CA ASN A 215 -20.39 -16.08 14.30
C ASN A 215 -18.93 -16.07 13.83
N GLY A 216 -17.97 -16.14 14.74
CA GLY A 216 -16.56 -16.38 14.47
C GLY A 216 -15.70 -15.13 14.32
N ILE A 217 -16.23 -13.94 14.70
CA ILE A 217 -15.44 -12.70 14.79
C ILE A 217 -15.29 -12.32 16.25
N GLU A 218 -14.07 -12.13 16.74
CA GLU A 218 -13.86 -11.62 18.09
C GLU A 218 -14.22 -10.12 18.16
N TYR A 219 -15.08 -9.73 19.11
CA TYR A 219 -15.49 -8.34 19.31
C TYR A 219 -15.32 -7.89 20.75
N SER A 220 -14.83 -6.70 20.95
CA SER A 220 -14.70 -6.08 22.28
C SER A 220 -14.85 -4.55 22.21
N VAL A 221 -15.35 -3.97 23.28
CA VAL A 221 -15.34 -2.50 23.53
C VAL A 221 -14.14 -2.07 24.38
N LYS A 222 -13.35 -3.03 24.85
CA LYS A 222 -12.14 -2.79 25.63
C LYS A 222 -11.01 -3.62 25.05
N THR A 223 -9.82 -3.05 25.04
CA THR A 223 -8.63 -3.77 24.63
C THR A 223 -7.55 -3.67 25.71
N THR A 224 -6.74 -4.71 25.80
CA THR A 224 -5.56 -4.78 26.64
C THR A 224 -4.30 -4.76 25.78
N LEU A 225 -3.16 -4.47 26.36
CA LEU A 225 -1.88 -4.59 25.68
C LEU A 225 -1.64 -6.05 25.18
N GLY A 226 -2.06 -7.04 25.97
CA GLY A 226 -2.01 -8.45 25.56
C GLY A 226 -2.82 -8.72 24.30
N THR A 227 -4.06 -8.19 24.20
CA THR A 227 -4.88 -8.33 23.00
C THR A 227 -4.24 -7.65 21.79
N LEU A 228 -3.70 -6.43 21.95
CA LEU A 228 -3.00 -5.73 20.85
C LEU A 228 -1.79 -6.51 20.34
N LYS A 229 -1.05 -7.17 21.24
CA LYS A 229 0.14 -7.96 20.90
C LYS A 229 -0.15 -9.39 20.43
N SER A 230 -1.41 -9.86 20.51
CA SER A 230 -1.81 -11.23 20.14
C SER A 230 -2.09 -11.42 18.65
N VAL A 231 -1.93 -10.36 17.85
CA VAL A 231 -2.19 -10.37 16.40
C VAL A 231 -0.95 -9.96 15.60
N ASP A 232 -0.91 -10.37 14.34
CA ASP A 232 0.18 -9.99 13.44
C ASP A 232 0.16 -8.51 13.12
N GLN A 233 -1.05 -7.89 13.01
CA GLN A 233 -1.17 -6.49 12.67
C GLN A 233 -2.38 -5.82 13.34
N VAL A 234 -2.14 -4.61 13.85
CA VAL A 234 -3.22 -3.71 14.31
C VAL A 234 -3.49 -2.67 13.22
N ILE A 235 -4.77 -2.46 12.89
CA ILE A 235 -5.23 -1.48 11.88
C ILE A 235 -6.14 -0.47 12.56
N THR A 236 -5.95 0.81 12.26
CA THR A 236 -6.70 1.94 12.81
C THR A 236 -7.12 2.92 11.73
N GLY A 237 -8.02 3.84 12.04
CA GLY A 237 -8.51 4.86 11.10
C GLY A 237 -7.59 6.06 10.99
N SER A 238 -7.14 6.61 12.11
CA SER A 238 -6.43 7.88 12.15
C SER A 238 -4.93 7.74 12.45
N ASN A 239 -4.13 8.69 11.97
CA ASN A 239 -2.71 8.77 12.33
C ASN A 239 -2.51 9.07 13.82
N ALA A 240 -3.41 9.82 14.45
CA ALA A 240 -3.33 10.11 15.88
C ALA A 240 -3.43 8.83 16.70
N GLU A 241 -4.42 7.99 16.39
CA GLU A 241 -4.63 6.72 17.06
C GLU A 241 -3.51 5.71 16.75
N ARG A 242 -3.04 5.68 15.51
CA ARG A 242 -1.86 4.88 15.11
C ARG A 242 -0.65 5.19 16.00
N LYS A 243 -0.32 6.47 16.17
CA LYS A 243 0.80 6.91 17.02
C LYS A 243 0.58 6.53 18.49
N ARG A 244 -0.64 6.72 19.01
CA ARG A 244 -1.00 6.34 20.37
C ARG A 244 -0.84 4.84 20.62
N LEU A 245 -1.34 4.00 19.71
CA LEU A 245 -1.24 2.55 19.81
C LEU A 245 0.20 2.06 19.67
N ASN A 246 0.98 2.56 18.72
CA ASN A 246 2.40 2.25 18.59
C ASN A 246 3.16 2.55 19.87
N ARG A 247 2.92 3.72 20.47
CA ARG A 247 3.53 4.11 21.76
C ARG A 247 3.10 3.16 22.88
N ALA A 248 1.80 2.89 23.02
CA ALA A 248 1.28 2.00 24.06
C ALA A 248 1.84 0.59 23.98
N MET A 249 2.02 0.05 22.76
CA MET A 249 2.55 -1.30 22.55
C MET A 249 4.06 -1.40 22.84
N ARG A 250 4.79 -0.30 22.77
CA ARG A 250 6.24 -0.25 23.02
C ARG A 250 6.62 0.12 24.44
N LEU A 251 6.04 1.22 24.97
CA LEU A 251 6.48 1.90 26.19
C LEU A 251 6.64 1.03 27.45
N PRO A 252 5.76 0.03 27.71
CA PRO A 252 5.89 -0.73 28.94
C PRO A 252 7.19 -1.50 29.07
N GLU A 253 7.86 -1.79 27.95
CA GLU A 253 9.04 -2.68 27.91
C GLU A 253 10.33 -1.99 27.48
N LYS A 254 10.23 -0.95 26.64
CA LYS A 254 11.41 -0.46 25.89
C LYS A 254 11.69 1.04 26.01
N GLY A 255 10.87 1.79 26.75
CA GLY A 255 11.04 3.25 26.81
C GLY A 255 10.77 3.96 25.48
N TYR A 256 11.36 5.15 25.29
CA TYR A 256 11.11 5.98 24.08
C TYR A 256 12.07 5.67 22.93
N GLU A 257 13.26 5.15 23.22
CA GLU A 257 14.29 4.91 22.21
C GLU A 257 13.98 3.69 21.33
N PRO A 258 14.35 3.71 20.03
CA PRO A 258 14.26 2.52 19.19
C PRO A 258 15.12 1.37 19.76
N HIS A 259 14.63 0.15 19.63
CA HIS A 259 15.30 -1.06 20.11
C HIS A 259 15.34 -2.12 19.02
N VAL A 260 16.34 -3.00 19.12
CA VAL A 260 16.38 -4.22 18.31
C VAL A 260 15.11 -5.04 18.54
N GLY A 261 14.52 -5.53 17.46
CA GLY A 261 13.24 -6.24 17.45
C GLY A 261 12.01 -5.34 17.31
N ASP A 262 12.15 -4.01 17.33
CA ASP A 262 11.02 -3.12 17.03
C ASP A 262 10.49 -3.32 15.63
N LYS A 263 9.16 -3.40 15.51
CA LYS A 263 8.47 -3.52 14.23
C LYS A 263 8.33 -2.14 13.58
N VAL A 264 8.83 -2.02 12.37
CA VAL A 264 8.90 -0.75 11.63
C VAL A 264 8.35 -0.88 10.22
N ILE A 265 7.89 0.25 9.66
CA ILE A 265 7.42 0.38 8.28
C ILE A 265 8.29 1.42 7.56
N VAL A 266 8.69 1.09 6.35
CA VAL A 266 9.38 2.01 5.44
C VAL A 266 8.36 2.96 4.83
N LYS A 267 8.64 4.25 4.85
CA LYS A 267 7.72 5.31 4.38
C LYS A 267 8.09 5.87 3.01
N ASP A 268 9.25 5.50 2.47
CA ASP A 268 9.74 5.97 1.17
C ASP A 268 10.22 4.79 0.33
N ASN A 269 10.25 5.00 -1.00
CA ASN A 269 10.94 4.08 -1.89
C ASN A 269 12.45 4.31 -1.79
N ILE A 270 13.21 3.27 -1.50
CA ILE A 270 14.66 3.31 -1.30
C ILE A 270 15.35 2.67 -2.50
N TYR A 271 16.22 3.43 -3.14
CA TYR A 271 16.98 3.00 -4.32
C TYR A 271 18.43 2.72 -3.94
N GLY A 272 18.99 1.62 -4.44
CA GLY A 272 20.40 1.29 -4.31
C GLY A 272 21.30 2.16 -5.20
N ARG A 273 22.64 2.06 -5.03
CA ARG A 273 23.64 2.76 -5.87
C ARG A 273 23.49 2.45 -7.37
N ASN A 274 22.99 1.28 -7.71
CA ASN A 274 22.68 0.85 -9.08
C ASN A 274 21.33 1.38 -9.60
N LYS A 275 20.70 2.33 -8.91
CA LYS A 275 19.36 2.89 -9.19
C LYS A 275 18.21 1.87 -9.16
N ARG A 276 18.47 0.63 -8.69
CA ARG A 276 17.41 -0.38 -8.51
C ARG A 276 16.69 -0.13 -7.19
N LEU A 277 15.37 -0.29 -7.22
CA LEU A 277 14.54 -0.22 -6.04
C LEU A 277 14.94 -1.35 -5.07
N ARG A 278 15.30 -0.99 -3.84
CA ARG A 278 15.71 -1.92 -2.78
C ARG A 278 14.57 -2.16 -1.80
N LEU A 279 14.03 -1.10 -1.20
CA LEU A 279 12.89 -1.16 -0.31
C LEU A 279 11.79 -0.25 -0.85
N VAL A 280 10.56 -0.59 -0.53
CA VAL A 280 9.39 0.14 -0.99
C VAL A 280 8.61 0.73 0.16
N ASN A 281 7.92 1.83 -0.12
CA ASN A 281 6.96 2.39 0.83
C ASN A 281 5.92 1.32 1.19
N GLY A 282 5.77 1.06 2.49
CA GLY A 282 4.90 0.02 3.02
C GLY A 282 5.60 -1.29 3.39
N ASP A 283 6.90 -1.45 3.10
CA ASP A 283 7.65 -2.60 3.62
C ASP A 283 7.71 -2.56 5.13
N ILE A 284 7.35 -3.69 5.74
CA ILE A 284 7.37 -3.88 7.19
C ILE A 284 8.44 -4.90 7.53
N GLY A 285 9.29 -4.56 8.49
CA GLY A 285 10.34 -5.41 9.00
C GLY A 285 10.59 -5.17 10.49
N ARG A 286 11.71 -5.69 10.99
CA ARG A 286 12.16 -5.51 12.37
C ARG A 286 13.55 -4.91 12.42
N ILE A 287 13.81 -4.10 13.42
CA ILE A 287 15.15 -3.56 13.66
C ILE A 287 16.07 -4.71 14.10
N SER A 288 17.12 -4.96 13.33
CA SER A 288 18.14 -6.00 13.66
C SER A 288 19.38 -5.42 14.33
N SER A 289 19.73 -4.17 14.03
CA SER A 289 20.84 -3.48 14.70
C SER A 289 20.65 -1.97 14.70
N LEU A 290 21.29 -1.31 15.65
CA LEU A 290 21.25 0.14 15.85
C LEU A 290 22.68 0.69 15.92
N GLN A 291 22.93 1.79 15.22
CA GLN A 291 24.16 2.60 15.31
C GLN A 291 23.77 4.01 15.77
N MET A 292 23.57 4.19 17.08
CA MET A 292 23.07 5.44 17.67
C MET A 292 23.91 6.66 17.31
N SER A 293 25.24 6.53 17.23
CA SER A 293 26.16 7.62 16.89
C SER A 293 25.96 8.18 15.47
N SER A 294 25.41 7.39 14.55
CA SER A 294 25.20 7.79 13.15
C SER A 294 23.72 7.86 12.77
N GLY A 295 22.78 7.60 13.72
CA GLY A 295 21.37 7.45 13.43
C GLY A 295 21.06 6.27 12.48
N GLY A 296 21.98 5.30 12.37
CA GLY A 296 21.85 4.14 11.49
C GLY A 296 20.99 3.05 12.09
N VAL A 297 20.15 2.43 11.29
CA VAL A 297 19.37 1.26 11.65
C VAL A 297 19.48 0.22 10.56
N SER A 298 19.60 -1.06 10.95
CA SER A 298 19.43 -2.18 10.02
C SER A 298 18.05 -2.80 10.26
N ILE A 299 17.33 -3.11 9.19
CA ILE A 299 16.01 -3.73 9.22
C ILE A 299 16.10 -5.10 8.56
N GLU A 300 15.52 -6.11 9.19
CA GLU A 300 15.40 -7.48 8.69
C GLU A 300 13.94 -7.92 8.63
N ASP A 301 13.69 -9.19 8.26
CA ASP A 301 12.36 -9.79 8.11
C ASP A 301 11.47 -9.07 7.09
N ILE A 302 12.07 -8.35 6.15
CA ILE A 302 11.32 -7.76 5.04
C ILE A 302 11.09 -8.83 3.97
N PRO A 303 9.85 -9.14 3.61
CA PRO A 303 9.55 -10.15 2.58
C PRO A 303 10.29 -9.88 1.27
N GLY A 304 11.03 -10.89 0.78
CA GLY A 304 11.82 -10.78 -0.44
C GLY A 304 13.22 -10.17 -0.26
N HIS A 305 13.62 -9.83 0.97
CA HIS A 305 14.95 -9.31 1.31
C HIS A 305 15.64 -10.25 2.31
N PRO A 306 16.53 -11.13 1.83
CA PRO A 306 17.19 -12.14 2.68
C PRO A 306 18.26 -11.57 3.62
N TYR A 307 18.65 -10.31 3.42
CA TYR A 307 19.70 -9.66 4.22
C TYR A 307 19.18 -8.37 4.84
N PRO A 308 19.70 -7.98 6.03
CA PRO A 308 19.36 -6.72 6.68
C PRO A 308 19.69 -5.52 5.79
N GLU A 309 18.74 -4.58 5.68
CA GLU A 309 18.90 -3.33 4.94
C GLU A 309 19.26 -2.19 5.89
N ARG A 310 20.37 -1.49 5.60
CA ARG A 310 20.80 -0.33 6.40
C ARG A 310 20.07 0.94 5.97
N LEU A 311 19.44 1.57 6.95
CA LEU A 311 18.70 2.83 6.81
C LEU A 311 19.16 3.83 7.86
N ARG A 312 18.73 5.08 7.73
CA ARG A 312 18.85 6.09 8.77
C ARG A 312 17.49 6.39 9.39
N PHE A 313 17.48 6.72 10.67
CA PHE A 313 16.30 7.24 11.35
C PHE A 313 15.87 8.57 10.73
N THR A 314 14.57 8.80 10.70
CA THR A 314 14.01 10.12 10.44
C THR A 314 13.79 10.86 11.74
N ASP A 315 13.76 12.18 11.64
CA ASP A 315 13.41 13.06 12.76
C ASP A 315 12.00 12.76 13.31
N GLU A 316 11.07 12.26 12.46
CA GLU A 316 9.72 11.86 12.89
C GLU A 316 9.72 10.68 13.87
N LEU A 317 10.57 9.65 13.63
CA LEU A 317 10.68 8.54 14.56
C LEU A 317 11.29 9.00 15.89
N LEU A 318 12.29 9.85 15.84
CA LEU A 318 12.91 10.46 16.99
C LEU A 318 11.95 11.44 17.71
N ALA A 319 11.21 12.27 16.98
CA ALA A 319 10.20 13.16 17.55
C ALA A 319 9.06 12.40 18.24
N ASP A 320 8.57 11.31 17.65
CA ASP A 320 7.58 10.43 18.27
C ASP A 320 8.14 9.73 19.53
N CYS A 321 9.45 9.45 19.56
CA CYS A 321 10.11 8.83 20.71
C CYS A 321 10.40 9.82 21.85
N TYR A 322 10.85 11.03 21.53
CA TYR A 322 11.39 11.95 22.53
C TYR A 322 10.44 13.09 22.89
N GLY A 323 9.35 13.30 22.11
CA GLY A 323 8.43 14.43 22.32
C GLY A 323 9.09 15.80 22.09
N VAL A 324 10.24 15.84 21.42
CA VAL A 324 11.04 17.03 21.14
C VAL A 324 11.32 17.08 19.65
N GLU A 325 11.28 18.26 19.04
CA GLU A 325 11.86 18.51 17.73
C GLU A 325 13.39 18.32 17.82
N ALA A 326 13.84 17.08 17.69
CA ALA A 326 15.26 16.76 17.63
C ALA A 326 15.78 17.11 16.24
N SER A 327 16.34 18.29 16.09
CA SER A 327 17.14 18.65 14.92
C SER A 327 18.43 17.86 14.98
N LEU A 328 18.61 16.88 14.07
CA LEU A 328 19.92 16.24 13.86
C LEU A 328 20.95 17.30 13.47
N PRO A 329 22.20 17.20 13.96
CA PRO A 329 23.26 18.14 13.59
C PRO A 329 23.38 18.26 12.07
N ARG A 330 23.39 19.49 11.56
CA ARG A 330 23.47 19.82 10.11
C ARG A 330 24.69 19.21 9.41
N GLU A 331 25.73 18.82 10.14
CA GLU A 331 26.99 18.28 9.64
C GLU A 331 26.89 16.86 9.04
N THR A 332 25.79 16.14 9.30
CA THR A 332 25.56 14.79 8.74
C THR A 332 24.78 14.78 7.43
N LYS A 333 24.41 15.93 6.88
CA LYS A 333 23.51 16.08 5.71
C LYS A 333 24.11 15.67 4.36
N GLY A 334 25.42 15.40 4.27
CA GLY A 334 26.09 15.27 2.96
C GLY A 334 26.26 13.85 2.40
N LEU A 335 26.13 12.79 3.16
CA LEU A 335 26.61 11.47 2.75
C LEU A 335 25.58 10.33 2.67
N TYR A 336 24.40 10.46 3.27
CA TYR A 336 23.37 9.41 3.24
C TYR A 336 21.96 10.02 3.28
N ARG A 337 21.07 9.57 2.38
CA ARG A 337 19.66 9.90 2.40
C ARG A 337 19.03 9.53 3.75
N ASN A 338 18.33 10.45 4.37
CA ASN A 338 17.43 10.13 5.46
C ASN A 338 16.22 9.39 4.89
N HIS A 339 16.12 8.11 5.16
CA HIS A 339 14.96 7.31 4.79
C HIS A 339 13.96 7.34 5.92
N ARG A 340 12.70 7.67 5.60
CA ARG A 340 11.66 7.72 6.61
C ARG A 340 11.23 6.30 6.97
N ILE A 341 11.34 5.97 8.24
CA ILE A 341 10.74 4.77 8.84
C ILE A 341 9.84 5.21 9.98
N ASP A 342 8.87 4.38 10.35
CA ASP A 342 7.96 4.62 11.45
C ASP A 342 7.65 3.31 12.16
N TYR A 343 7.12 3.34 13.39
CA TYR A 343 6.69 2.13 14.04
C TYR A 343 5.47 1.52 13.37
N ALA A 344 5.43 0.19 13.30
CA ALA A 344 4.44 -0.58 12.56
C ALA A 344 3.65 -1.60 13.40
N TYR A 345 3.65 -1.47 14.72
CA TYR A 345 2.76 -2.28 15.55
C TYR A 345 1.30 -2.00 15.22
N ALA A 346 0.95 -0.73 15.02
CA ALA A 346 -0.30 -0.29 14.43
C ALA A 346 -0.03 0.53 13.16
N ILE A 347 -0.86 0.34 12.13
CA ILE A 347 -0.84 1.09 10.88
C ILE A 347 -2.25 1.61 10.55
N THR A 348 -2.35 2.62 9.68
CA THR A 348 -3.66 3.07 9.20
C THR A 348 -4.25 2.10 8.18
N CYS A 349 -5.57 2.07 8.04
CA CYS A 349 -6.25 1.26 7.04
C CYS A 349 -5.75 1.55 5.61
N HIS A 350 -5.50 2.82 5.26
CA HIS A 350 -4.90 3.16 3.97
C HIS A 350 -3.50 2.55 3.79
N ALA A 351 -2.67 2.57 4.83
CA ALA A 351 -1.34 1.97 4.76
C ALA A 351 -1.36 0.43 4.70
N SER A 352 -2.49 -0.21 5.03
CA SER A 352 -2.67 -1.66 4.96
C SER A 352 -3.12 -2.17 3.58
N GLN A 353 -3.53 -1.27 2.68
CA GLN A 353 -3.97 -1.65 1.33
C GLN A 353 -2.85 -2.39 0.58
N GLY A 354 -3.22 -3.41 -0.18
CA GLY A 354 -2.26 -4.31 -0.84
C GLY A 354 -1.53 -5.29 0.09
N SER A 355 -1.87 -5.31 1.40
CA SER A 355 -1.31 -6.24 2.39
C SER A 355 -2.39 -7.10 3.02
N GLU A 356 -2.00 -8.28 3.51
CA GLU A 356 -2.87 -9.20 4.25
C GLU A 356 -2.05 -9.90 5.32
N TRP A 357 -2.67 -10.24 6.46
CA TRP A 357 -2.02 -10.94 7.57
C TRP A 357 -2.88 -12.11 8.06
N PRO A 358 -2.27 -13.15 8.63
CA PRO A 358 -3.00 -14.26 9.26
C PRO A 358 -3.99 -13.76 10.30
N SER A 359 -3.55 -12.89 11.21
CA SER A 359 -4.39 -12.31 12.24
C SER A 359 -4.33 -10.78 12.26
N VAL A 360 -5.49 -10.13 12.35
CA VAL A 360 -5.63 -8.68 12.36
C VAL A 360 -6.54 -8.25 13.51
N LEU A 361 -6.14 -7.19 14.19
CA LEU A 361 -7.02 -6.43 15.06
C LEU A 361 -7.38 -5.11 14.39
N VAL A 362 -8.65 -4.88 14.14
CA VAL A 362 -9.18 -3.61 13.67
C VAL A 362 -9.60 -2.80 14.89
N TYR A 363 -8.87 -1.71 15.14
CA TYR A 363 -9.20 -0.75 16.20
C TYR A 363 -10.00 0.39 15.58
N ASP A 364 -11.29 0.40 15.88
CA ASP A 364 -12.20 1.41 15.41
C ASP A 364 -12.15 2.65 16.30
N ASP A 365 -11.49 3.67 15.83
CA ASP A 365 -11.35 4.95 16.51
C ASP A 365 -12.45 5.96 16.10
N HIS A 366 -13.60 5.47 15.62
CA HIS A 366 -14.70 6.29 15.13
C HIS A 366 -14.21 7.35 14.14
N MET A 367 -13.30 6.92 13.23
CA MET A 367 -12.83 7.81 12.18
C MET A 367 -14.01 8.60 11.62
N ARG A 368 -13.91 9.91 11.59
CA ARG A 368 -14.93 10.81 11.06
C ARG A 368 -15.11 10.57 9.58
N ALA A 369 -15.77 9.45 9.24
CA ALA A 369 -16.29 9.26 7.90
C ALA A 369 -17.33 10.36 7.69
N THR A 370 -17.20 11.09 6.62
CA THR A 370 -18.11 12.19 6.27
C THR A 370 -19.50 11.66 5.95
N ASP A 371 -19.61 10.36 5.63
CA ASP A 371 -20.85 9.69 5.24
C ASP A 371 -20.81 8.18 5.54
N LYS A 372 -21.98 7.54 5.46
CA LYS A 372 -22.18 6.12 5.71
C LYS A 372 -21.40 5.23 4.72
N GLU A 373 -21.30 5.62 3.47
CA GLU A 373 -20.63 4.84 2.43
C GLU A 373 -19.13 4.80 2.67
N SER A 374 -18.49 5.94 2.94
CA SER A 374 -17.06 6.02 3.31
C SER A 374 -16.75 5.16 4.54
N ARG A 375 -17.68 5.12 5.51
CA ARG A 375 -17.56 4.27 6.68
C ARG A 375 -17.60 2.79 6.34
N LEU A 376 -18.51 2.36 5.48
CA LEU A 376 -18.62 0.97 5.05
C LEU A 376 -17.41 0.55 4.22
N ARG A 377 -16.90 1.42 3.34
CA ARG A 377 -15.66 1.18 2.57
C ARG A 377 -14.44 1.01 3.48
N TRP A 378 -14.34 1.84 4.52
CA TRP A 378 -13.28 1.71 5.51
C TRP A 378 -13.35 0.39 6.26
N LEU A 379 -14.52 0.03 6.79
CA LEU A 379 -14.75 -1.25 7.47
C LEU A 379 -14.42 -2.43 6.55
N TYR A 380 -14.94 -2.43 5.34
CA TYR A 380 -14.68 -3.48 4.35
C TYR A 380 -13.18 -3.61 4.08
N THR A 381 -12.49 -2.50 3.81
CA THR A 381 -11.05 -2.52 3.55
C THR A 381 -10.28 -3.06 4.74
N ALA A 382 -10.62 -2.65 5.96
CA ALA A 382 -9.92 -3.06 7.17
C ALA A 382 -10.13 -4.56 7.49
N VAL A 383 -11.37 -5.06 7.43
CA VAL A 383 -11.69 -6.47 7.77
C VAL A 383 -11.11 -7.44 6.73
N THR A 384 -11.07 -7.04 5.45
CA THR A 384 -10.49 -7.87 4.38
C THR A 384 -8.95 -7.97 4.43
N ARG A 385 -8.29 -7.34 5.39
CA ARG A 385 -6.85 -7.53 5.63
C ARG A 385 -6.54 -8.81 6.42
N ALA A 386 -7.52 -9.36 7.14
CA ALA A 386 -7.38 -10.60 7.89
C ALA A 386 -7.65 -11.82 7.00
N LYS A 387 -6.79 -12.86 7.11
CA LYS A 387 -6.97 -14.15 6.42
C LYS A 387 -7.69 -15.18 7.28
N GLU A 388 -7.29 -15.30 8.53
CA GLU A 388 -7.68 -16.40 9.42
C GLU A 388 -8.40 -15.91 10.67
N LYS A 389 -7.88 -14.84 11.30
CA LYS A 389 -8.39 -14.33 12.56
C LYS A 389 -8.62 -12.82 12.48
N LEU A 390 -9.82 -12.40 12.89
CA LEU A 390 -10.19 -10.99 13.01
C LEU A 390 -10.67 -10.71 14.43
N ILE A 391 -10.04 -9.71 15.06
CA ILE A 391 -10.51 -9.09 16.30
C ILE A 391 -10.96 -7.67 15.94
N PHE A 392 -12.19 -7.33 16.33
CA PHE A 392 -12.69 -5.97 16.17
C PHE A 392 -12.85 -5.31 17.53
N VAL A 393 -12.23 -4.17 17.70
CA VAL A 393 -12.29 -3.36 18.93
C VAL A 393 -12.88 -2.01 18.60
N GLU A 394 -14.00 -1.71 19.23
CA GLU A 394 -14.64 -0.39 19.14
C GLU A 394 -14.15 0.48 20.28
N LYS A 395 -13.66 1.68 19.95
CA LYS A 395 -13.24 2.65 20.96
C LYS A 395 -14.47 3.11 21.75
N SER A 396 -14.43 2.93 23.07
CA SER A 396 -15.45 3.53 23.95
C SER A 396 -15.42 5.06 23.80
N CYS A 397 -16.59 5.66 23.59
CA CYS A 397 -16.75 7.11 23.54
C CYS A 397 -16.39 7.76 24.88
#